data_6da46a7ac9a3dd79c4990bb84914e6fa
#
_entry.id   6da46a7ac9a3dd79c4990bb84914e6fa
#
_cell.length_a   1.000
_cell.length_b   1.000
_cell.length_c   1.000
_cell.angle_alpha   90.00
_cell.angle_beta   90.00
_cell.angle_gamma   90.00
#
_symmetry.space_group_name_H-M   'P 1'
#
loop_
_entity.id
_entity.type
_entity.pdbx_description
1 polymer ?
#
loop_
_entity_poly.entity_id
_entity_poly.type
_entity_poly.pdbx_seq_one_letter_code
_entity_poly.pdbx_strand_id
1 'polypeptide(L)'
;MAVNYDENTKTISINTQNTTYQMKIGPYGVLMHTYYGERISGEDMSYLFRYEDIGFSPAMGDAGMDRTVSLDTMPQEMPSFNVGDYRAEGIRVQHGDGSYALDLRYVSHEIIEGKYSLDGLPAMYADSPVKGDASEGGLIGENSAWSGEKAETLKVVLKDRAKNFFVTLLYGVFENLDIITRACLIENREEKTAVMDKAVSMSIDFMTSDMDIYTFNGRHTMEREAERKRLGKGITSVGSLRGTSSHQHNPFVILCEPEAGEEHGGCYGFAYVYSGNFLAEAECSQLDMLRFTMGIHPSRFKVLLEKGRVFTMPEVIMSYSGNGLGKLSIQFHRAMRNNLCRGKFKNGRRPILINNWEATYFDFNGEKLISIAEEAAKLGIEMLVMDDGWFGKRDFDESGLGDWFPNEEKLGMSLHELIQGVKKKGLSFGIWMEPEMVNEDSRLYREHPDWAITLPGREPGRGRCQLVLDLGRECVREYLY
;
A
#
# COMPACT_ATOMS: atom_id res chain seq x y z
N MET A 1 18.26 1.90 -20.84
CA MET A 1 16.92 1.41 -20.49
C MET A 1 17.06 0.51 -19.27
N ALA A 2 16.26 0.76 -18.26
CA ALA A 2 16.26 -0.06 -17.05
C ALA A 2 15.60 -1.44 -17.28
N VAL A 3 14.69 -1.50 -18.26
CA VAL A 3 14.02 -2.75 -18.64
C VAL A 3 14.54 -3.27 -19.96
N ASN A 4 14.84 -4.57 -20.03
CA ASN A 4 15.33 -5.25 -21.23
C ASN A 4 14.64 -6.60 -21.42
N TYR A 5 14.30 -6.94 -22.66
CA TYR A 5 13.79 -8.25 -23.06
C TYR A 5 14.76 -8.94 -24.02
N ASP A 6 15.16 -10.14 -23.69
CA ASP A 6 15.95 -11.00 -24.56
C ASP A 6 15.03 -12.05 -25.24
N GLU A 7 14.88 -11.92 -26.55
CA GLU A 7 14.04 -12.81 -27.37
C GLU A 7 14.54 -14.26 -27.37
N ASN A 8 15.86 -14.48 -27.29
CA ASN A 8 16.45 -15.82 -27.39
C ASN A 8 16.19 -16.64 -26.12
N THR A 9 16.36 -16.01 -24.96
CA THR A 9 16.15 -16.64 -23.67
C THR A 9 14.73 -16.47 -23.14
N LYS A 10 13.94 -15.56 -23.76
CA LYS A 10 12.61 -15.13 -23.31
C LYS A 10 12.62 -14.55 -21.89
N THR A 11 13.68 -13.84 -21.55
CA THR A 11 13.93 -13.27 -20.24
C THR A 11 13.66 -11.78 -20.26
N ILE A 12 12.93 -11.29 -19.27
CA ILE A 12 12.71 -9.87 -19.01
C ILE A 12 13.52 -9.50 -17.77
N SER A 13 14.46 -8.56 -17.91
CA SER A 13 15.28 -8.07 -16.82
C SER A 13 14.96 -6.61 -16.53
N ILE A 14 14.69 -6.31 -15.26
CA ILE A 14 14.55 -4.96 -14.73
C ILE A 14 15.81 -4.65 -13.93
N ASN A 15 16.55 -3.63 -14.36
CA ASN A 15 17.81 -3.25 -13.77
C ASN A 15 17.70 -1.87 -13.12
N THR A 16 18.11 -1.77 -11.88
CA THR A 16 18.39 -0.49 -11.22
C THR A 16 19.91 -0.28 -11.14
N GLN A 17 20.35 0.75 -10.42
CA GLN A 17 21.79 1.01 -10.29
C GLN A 17 22.55 -0.18 -9.69
N ASN A 18 21.98 -0.79 -8.64
CA ASN A 18 22.64 -1.85 -7.87
C ASN A 18 21.88 -3.17 -7.84
N THR A 19 20.71 -3.26 -8.47
CA THR A 19 19.86 -4.46 -8.39
C THR A 19 19.39 -4.93 -9.75
N THR A 20 19.12 -6.22 -9.86
CA THR A 20 18.40 -6.85 -10.97
C THR A 20 17.20 -7.62 -10.44
N TYR A 21 16.05 -7.41 -11.07
CA TYR A 21 14.85 -8.23 -10.94
C TYR A 21 14.61 -8.90 -12.28
N GLN A 22 14.51 -10.22 -12.30
CA GLN A 22 14.41 -10.95 -13.55
C GLN A 22 13.24 -11.95 -13.52
N MET A 23 12.55 -12.03 -14.65
CA MET A 23 11.49 -12.99 -14.90
C MET A 23 11.69 -13.64 -16.27
N LYS A 24 11.11 -14.82 -16.48
CA LYS A 24 11.19 -15.57 -17.73
C LYS A 24 9.83 -16.08 -18.16
N ILE A 25 9.57 -16.01 -19.44
CA ILE A 25 8.45 -16.73 -20.06
C ILE A 25 8.88 -18.19 -20.15
N GLY A 26 8.46 -18.95 -19.15
CA GLY A 26 8.87 -20.34 -18.97
C GLY A 26 8.12 -21.32 -19.89
N PRO A 27 8.26 -22.62 -19.66
CA PRO A 27 7.54 -23.64 -20.40
C PRO A 27 6.04 -23.36 -20.41
N TYR A 28 5.42 -23.64 -21.55
CA TYR A 28 3.97 -23.52 -21.74
C TYR A 28 3.39 -22.11 -21.50
N GLY A 29 4.24 -21.06 -21.50
CA GLY A 29 3.84 -19.67 -21.35
C GLY A 29 3.55 -19.24 -19.91
N VAL A 30 3.99 -19.98 -18.91
CA VAL A 30 3.95 -19.54 -17.50
C VAL A 30 5.00 -18.45 -17.27
N LEU A 31 4.62 -17.36 -16.64
CA LEU A 31 5.56 -16.30 -16.25
C LEU A 31 6.23 -16.68 -14.94
N MET A 32 7.52 -16.97 -15.01
CA MET A 32 8.34 -17.46 -13.90
C MET A 32 9.16 -16.32 -13.30
N HIS A 33 9.26 -16.27 -11.97
CA HIS A 33 10.26 -15.45 -11.30
C HIS A 33 11.62 -16.15 -11.34
N THR A 34 12.70 -15.46 -11.72
CA THR A 34 14.03 -16.08 -11.78
C THR A 34 15.01 -15.53 -10.76
N TYR A 35 15.00 -14.22 -10.54
CA TYR A 35 15.98 -13.59 -9.68
C TYR A 35 15.52 -12.23 -9.17
N TYR A 36 15.84 -11.90 -7.93
CA TYR A 36 15.85 -10.55 -7.37
C TYR A 36 17.02 -10.43 -6.38
N GLY A 37 17.91 -9.48 -6.61
CA GLY A 37 19.11 -9.33 -5.79
C GLY A 37 20.09 -8.33 -6.37
N GLU A 38 21.38 -8.50 -6.10
CA GLU A 38 22.45 -7.67 -6.65
C GLU A 38 22.41 -7.64 -8.17
N ARG A 39 22.89 -6.52 -8.73
CA ARG A 39 22.92 -6.35 -10.18
C ARG A 39 23.80 -7.38 -10.86
N ILE A 40 23.24 -8.07 -11.85
CA ILE A 40 23.93 -9.02 -12.71
C ILE A 40 24.10 -8.44 -14.12
N SER A 41 25.04 -8.99 -14.89
CA SER A 41 25.42 -8.46 -16.21
C SER A 41 24.60 -9.00 -17.39
N GLY A 42 23.42 -9.55 -17.13
CA GLY A 42 22.46 -9.99 -18.16
C GLY A 42 22.40 -11.51 -18.34
N GLU A 43 22.95 -12.28 -17.44
CA GLU A 43 22.83 -13.72 -17.41
C GLU A 43 21.37 -14.16 -17.22
N ASP A 44 20.97 -15.24 -17.89
CA ASP A 44 19.67 -15.90 -17.66
C ASP A 44 19.77 -16.76 -16.38
N MET A 45 19.12 -16.30 -15.32
CA MET A 45 19.14 -16.96 -14.02
C MET A 45 18.21 -18.18 -13.91
N SER A 46 17.56 -18.57 -14.99
CA SER A 46 16.66 -19.74 -14.99
C SER A 46 17.35 -21.09 -14.75
N TYR A 47 18.69 -21.13 -14.78
CA TYR A 47 19.45 -22.30 -14.34
C TYR A 47 19.26 -22.63 -12.84
N LEU A 48 18.76 -21.69 -12.07
CA LEU A 48 18.40 -21.90 -10.67
C LEU A 48 17.10 -22.71 -10.49
N PHE A 49 16.31 -22.88 -11.55
CA PHE A 49 15.08 -23.67 -11.47
C PHE A 49 15.39 -25.14 -11.19
N ARG A 50 14.61 -25.72 -10.29
CA ARG A 50 14.70 -27.13 -9.94
C ARG A 50 13.65 -27.92 -10.72
N TYR A 51 14.09 -28.62 -11.76
CA TYR A 51 13.25 -29.54 -12.51
C TYR A 51 13.39 -30.94 -11.91
N GLU A 52 12.64 -31.20 -10.84
CA GLU A 52 12.73 -32.45 -10.08
C GLU A 52 11.36 -33.15 -10.04
N ASP A 53 11.38 -34.47 -10.25
CA ASP A 53 10.19 -35.28 -9.95
C ASP A 53 10.11 -35.51 -8.44
N ILE A 54 9.22 -34.76 -7.78
CA ILE A 54 8.97 -34.87 -6.35
C ILE A 54 7.87 -35.87 -5.99
N GLY A 55 7.58 -36.80 -6.89
CA GLY A 55 6.65 -37.89 -6.64
C GLY A 55 5.20 -37.53 -6.91
N PHE A 56 4.49 -37.02 -5.91
CA PHE A 56 3.04 -36.80 -5.98
C PHE A 56 2.61 -35.37 -6.34
N SER A 57 3.53 -34.50 -6.71
CA SER A 57 3.16 -33.18 -7.23
C SER A 57 2.48 -33.31 -8.58
N PRO A 58 1.43 -32.50 -8.82
CA PRO A 58 0.73 -32.55 -10.09
C PRO A 58 1.61 -31.97 -11.21
N ALA A 59 1.83 -32.74 -12.27
CA ALA A 59 2.41 -32.23 -13.50
C ALA A 59 1.42 -31.34 -14.22
N MET A 60 1.93 -30.33 -14.95
CA MET A 60 1.10 -29.50 -15.81
C MET A 60 0.52 -30.35 -16.95
N GLY A 61 -0.78 -30.17 -17.27
CA GLY A 61 -1.41 -30.92 -18.35
C GLY A 61 -0.71 -30.80 -19.69
N ASP A 62 -0.05 -29.64 -19.95
CA ASP A 62 0.74 -29.40 -21.16
C ASP A 62 2.07 -30.17 -21.18
N ALA A 63 2.58 -30.53 -20.03
CA ALA A 63 3.86 -31.24 -19.89
C ALA A 63 3.71 -32.73 -20.25
N GLY A 64 2.50 -33.24 -20.48
CA GLY A 64 2.26 -34.61 -20.82
C GLY A 64 2.72 -35.56 -19.70
N MET A 65 3.73 -36.39 -19.99
CA MET A 65 4.30 -37.33 -19.03
C MET A 65 5.53 -36.76 -18.27
N ASP A 66 5.93 -35.52 -18.52
CA ASP A 66 7.06 -34.91 -17.82
C ASP A 66 6.61 -34.44 -16.42
N ARG A 67 6.98 -35.21 -15.40
CA ARG A 67 6.65 -34.97 -14.00
C ARG A 67 7.60 -33.97 -13.32
N THR A 68 8.63 -33.49 -14.04
CA THR A 68 9.58 -32.50 -13.50
C THR A 68 9.04 -31.07 -13.64
N VAL A 69 7.96 -30.86 -14.39
CA VAL A 69 7.34 -29.54 -14.59
C VAL A 69 6.04 -29.45 -13.78
N SER A 70 6.15 -28.90 -12.59
CA SER A 70 5.01 -28.69 -11.68
C SER A 70 4.96 -27.25 -11.18
N LEU A 71 3.80 -26.63 -11.19
CA LEU A 71 3.63 -25.28 -10.62
C LEU A 71 3.84 -25.27 -9.10
N ASP A 72 3.68 -26.41 -8.42
CA ASP A 72 3.91 -26.54 -6.98
C ASP A 72 5.40 -26.41 -6.58
N THR A 73 6.32 -26.58 -7.55
CA THR A 73 7.75 -26.53 -7.35
C THR A 73 8.44 -25.38 -8.06
N MET A 74 7.73 -24.69 -8.96
CA MET A 74 8.31 -23.62 -9.77
C MET A 74 8.03 -22.24 -9.19
N PRO A 75 9.01 -21.32 -9.26
CA PRO A 75 8.82 -19.93 -8.86
C PRO A 75 7.94 -19.21 -9.88
N GLN A 76 6.93 -18.46 -9.43
CA GLN A 76 5.96 -17.78 -10.27
C GLN A 76 5.87 -16.29 -9.95
N GLU A 77 5.58 -15.48 -10.97
CA GLU A 77 5.32 -14.04 -10.80
C GLU A 77 3.91 -13.74 -10.28
N MET A 78 2.93 -14.56 -10.64
CA MET A 78 1.55 -14.43 -10.19
C MET A 78 0.95 -15.83 -10.00
N PRO A 79 1.16 -16.42 -8.83
CA PRO A 79 0.56 -17.73 -8.52
C PRO A 79 -0.95 -17.62 -8.42
N SER A 80 -1.65 -18.53 -9.07
CA SER A 80 -3.10 -18.55 -9.10
C SER A 80 -3.67 -19.82 -8.47
N PHE A 81 -4.93 -19.75 -8.04
CA PHE A 81 -5.59 -20.83 -7.32
C PHE A 81 -6.02 -21.97 -8.24
N ASN A 82 -5.94 -23.19 -7.72
CA ASN A 82 -6.50 -24.44 -8.28
C ASN A 82 -5.93 -24.85 -9.64
N VAL A 83 -4.63 -24.66 -9.84
CA VAL A 83 -3.91 -25.07 -11.07
C VAL A 83 -2.75 -26.02 -10.78
N GLY A 84 -2.73 -26.63 -9.59
CA GLY A 84 -1.70 -27.60 -9.19
C GLY A 84 -0.53 -26.95 -8.42
N ASP A 85 -0.62 -25.70 -8.01
CA ASP A 85 0.21 -25.06 -6.99
C ASP A 85 -0.59 -25.03 -5.68
N TYR A 86 -0.07 -25.62 -4.61
CA TYR A 86 -0.74 -25.70 -3.29
C TYR A 86 -0.16 -24.73 -2.26
N ARG A 87 0.81 -23.92 -2.66
CA ARG A 87 1.32 -22.81 -1.84
C ARG A 87 0.34 -21.64 -1.86
N ALA A 88 0.59 -20.63 -1.02
CA ALA A 88 -0.23 -19.43 -0.94
C ALA A 88 -0.47 -18.82 -2.34
N GLU A 89 -1.73 -18.73 -2.74
CA GLU A 89 -2.12 -18.13 -4.01
C GLU A 89 -2.04 -16.60 -3.98
N GLY A 90 -1.66 -16.00 -5.09
CA GLY A 90 -1.70 -14.56 -5.30
C GLY A 90 -3.09 -14.05 -5.71
N ILE A 91 -3.87 -14.90 -6.40
CA ILE A 91 -5.20 -14.52 -6.87
C ILE A 91 -6.15 -15.70 -6.82
N ARG A 92 -7.38 -15.46 -6.35
CA ARG A 92 -8.48 -16.44 -6.33
C ARG A 92 -9.76 -15.81 -6.84
N VAL A 93 -10.33 -16.44 -7.87
CA VAL A 93 -11.54 -15.99 -8.58
C VAL A 93 -12.49 -17.13 -8.78
N GLN A 94 -13.76 -16.94 -8.46
CA GLN A 94 -14.85 -17.79 -8.90
C GLN A 94 -15.42 -17.23 -10.20
N HIS A 95 -15.31 -17.97 -11.28
CA HIS A 95 -15.90 -17.62 -12.57
C HIS A 95 -17.42 -17.73 -12.55
N GLY A 96 -18.07 -17.09 -13.51
CA GLY A 96 -19.53 -17.08 -13.61
C GLY A 96 -20.20 -18.44 -13.91
N ASP A 97 -19.41 -19.49 -14.16
CA ASP A 97 -19.87 -20.89 -14.26
C ASP A 97 -19.68 -21.66 -12.94
N GLY A 98 -19.15 -21.00 -11.89
CA GLY A 98 -18.89 -21.57 -10.58
C GLY A 98 -17.51 -22.19 -10.42
N SER A 99 -16.70 -22.30 -11.47
CA SER A 99 -15.34 -22.83 -11.40
C SER A 99 -14.38 -21.84 -10.73
N TYR A 100 -13.31 -22.36 -10.09
CA TYR A 100 -12.27 -21.57 -9.41
C TYR A 100 -10.90 -21.66 -10.09
N ALA A 101 -10.73 -22.52 -11.08
CA ALA A 101 -9.44 -22.67 -11.77
C ALA A 101 -9.11 -21.41 -12.57
N LEU A 102 -7.92 -20.85 -12.33
CA LEU A 102 -7.40 -19.68 -13.02
C LEU A 102 -5.97 -19.98 -13.51
N ASP A 103 -5.84 -20.41 -14.78
CA ASP A 103 -4.57 -20.81 -15.39
C ASP A 103 -3.98 -19.65 -16.20
N LEU A 104 -3.25 -18.76 -15.53
CA LEU A 104 -2.68 -17.56 -16.11
C LEU A 104 -1.46 -17.85 -16.99
N ARG A 105 -1.51 -17.39 -18.25
CA ARG A 105 -0.43 -17.52 -19.22
C ARG A 105 -0.03 -16.15 -19.75
N TYR A 106 1.26 -16.00 -20.05
CA TYR A 106 1.80 -14.80 -20.69
C TYR A 106 1.16 -14.58 -22.08
N VAL A 107 0.80 -13.32 -22.34
CA VAL A 107 0.27 -12.88 -23.63
C VAL A 107 1.22 -11.90 -24.31
N SER A 108 1.59 -10.85 -23.61
CA SER A 108 2.42 -9.76 -24.14
C SER A 108 3.07 -8.95 -23.03
N HIS A 109 4.07 -8.18 -23.40
CA HIS A 109 4.60 -7.13 -22.55
C HIS A 109 4.80 -5.85 -23.34
N GLU A 110 4.90 -4.75 -22.62
CA GLU A 110 5.16 -3.42 -23.16
C GLU A 110 6.10 -2.68 -22.20
N ILE A 111 7.10 -1.98 -22.77
CA ILE A 111 8.02 -1.13 -22.01
C ILE A 111 7.67 0.32 -22.38
N ILE A 112 7.30 1.11 -21.36
CA ILE A 112 6.78 2.47 -21.54
C ILE A 112 7.68 3.43 -20.77
N GLU A 113 8.04 4.56 -21.40
CA GLU A 113 8.74 5.63 -20.70
C GLU A 113 7.79 6.30 -19.69
N GLY A 114 8.29 6.54 -18.48
CA GLY A 114 7.53 7.12 -17.38
C GLY A 114 6.95 6.08 -16.42
N LYS A 115 6.35 6.60 -15.35
CA LYS A 115 5.72 5.78 -14.29
C LYS A 115 4.22 5.65 -14.54
N TYR A 116 3.70 4.45 -14.43
CA TYR A 116 2.24 4.24 -14.43
C TYR A 116 1.57 4.99 -13.27
N SER A 117 0.33 5.39 -13.46
CA SER A 117 -0.58 5.87 -12.42
C SER A 117 -1.60 4.79 -12.08
N LEU A 118 -2.17 4.87 -10.88
CA LEU A 118 -3.26 4.01 -10.44
C LEU A 118 -4.49 4.87 -10.18
N ASP A 119 -5.54 4.60 -10.90
CA ASP A 119 -6.77 5.38 -10.80
C ASP A 119 -7.41 5.22 -9.42
N GLY A 120 -7.65 6.34 -8.73
CA GLY A 120 -8.23 6.39 -7.39
C GLY A 120 -7.34 5.87 -6.24
N LEU A 121 -6.07 5.56 -6.49
CA LEU A 121 -5.13 5.06 -5.48
C LEU A 121 -3.83 5.87 -5.45
N PRO A 122 -3.21 6.02 -4.28
CA PRO A 122 -1.89 6.62 -4.20
C PRO A 122 -0.84 5.70 -4.84
N ALA A 123 0.13 6.32 -5.53
CA ALA A 123 1.26 5.64 -6.13
C ALA A 123 2.48 6.56 -6.15
N MET A 124 3.68 5.98 -6.27
CA MET A 124 4.87 6.74 -6.58
C MET A 124 4.74 7.39 -7.95
N TYR A 125 5.36 8.54 -8.12
CA TYR A 125 5.35 9.32 -9.37
C TYR A 125 6.77 9.66 -9.81
N ALA A 126 6.97 9.78 -11.12
CA ALA A 126 8.17 10.32 -11.74
C ALA A 126 7.95 11.77 -12.13
N ASP A 127 9.00 12.59 -12.12
CA ASP A 127 8.95 13.99 -12.51
C ASP A 127 9.15 14.17 -14.04
N SER A 128 8.43 13.42 -14.83
CA SER A 128 8.24 13.79 -16.22
C SER A 128 6.78 14.11 -16.43
N PRO A 129 6.41 15.29 -16.90
CA PRO A 129 5.04 15.54 -17.27
C PRO A 129 4.71 14.60 -18.43
N VAL A 130 3.93 13.57 -18.16
CA VAL A 130 3.17 12.92 -19.22
C VAL A 130 2.27 14.01 -19.79
N LYS A 131 2.54 14.45 -21.02
CA LYS A 131 1.64 15.35 -21.73
C LYS A 131 0.30 14.64 -21.84
N GLY A 132 -0.66 15.01 -20.99
CA GLY A 132 -2.02 14.52 -21.16
C GLY A 132 -2.87 14.35 -19.91
N ASP A 133 -2.38 14.57 -18.68
CA ASP A 133 -3.27 14.44 -17.51
C ASP A 133 -3.04 15.59 -16.51
N ALA A 134 -3.52 16.77 -16.91
CA ALA A 134 -3.79 17.85 -15.98
C ALA A 134 -5.24 17.71 -15.52
N SER A 135 -5.55 16.75 -14.66
CA SER A 135 -6.76 16.83 -13.88
C SER A 135 -6.58 17.94 -12.86
N GLU A 136 -7.34 19.01 -13.06
CA GLU A 136 -7.40 20.19 -12.22
C GLU A 136 -7.67 19.80 -10.76
N GLY A 137 -6.79 20.19 -9.85
CA GLY A 137 -7.05 20.08 -8.42
C GLY A 137 -5.83 19.92 -7.50
N GLY A 138 -4.64 20.28 -7.88
CA GLY A 138 -3.50 20.22 -6.99
C GLY A 138 -2.73 21.54 -6.92
N LEU A 139 -2.69 22.17 -5.77
CA LEU A 139 -1.81 23.28 -5.41
C LEU A 139 -0.33 22.91 -5.62
N ILE A 140 0.14 22.95 -6.85
CA ILE A 140 1.57 22.86 -7.16
C ILE A 140 2.04 24.31 -7.38
N GLY A 141 2.70 24.87 -6.35
CA GLY A 141 3.42 26.12 -6.48
C GLY A 141 4.57 25.94 -7.48
N GLU A 142 4.57 26.77 -8.52
CA GLU A 142 5.65 26.94 -9.50
C GLU A 142 6.92 27.46 -8.79
N ASN A 143 7.74 26.61 -8.21
CA ASN A 143 9.15 26.92 -7.90
C ASN A 143 9.80 25.76 -7.14
N SER A 144 10.07 24.65 -7.82
CA SER A 144 11.15 23.79 -7.40
C SER A 144 11.91 23.33 -8.64
N ALA A 145 13.13 23.82 -8.77
CA ALA A 145 14.13 23.24 -9.66
C ALA A 145 14.46 21.83 -9.14
N TRP A 146 13.62 20.87 -9.48
CA TRP A 146 13.80 19.46 -9.14
C TRP A 146 14.10 18.71 -10.42
N SER A 147 15.32 18.18 -10.55
CA SER A 147 15.68 17.28 -11.64
C SER A 147 15.02 15.93 -11.33
N GLY A 148 13.84 15.68 -11.92
CA GLY A 148 13.05 14.51 -11.64
C GLY A 148 13.76 13.22 -11.95
N GLU A 149 13.53 12.21 -11.10
CA GLU A 149 13.93 10.84 -11.34
C GLU A 149 13.14 10.31 -12.55
N LYS A 150 13.87 9.89 -13.59
CA LYS A 150 13.24 9.20 -14.72
C LYS A 150 12.78 7.82 -14.25
N ALA A 151 11.64 7.39 -14.74
CA ALA A 151 11.12 6.06 -14.51
C ALA A 151 10.78 5.38 -15.85
N GLU A 152 10.80 4.06 -15.85
CA GLU A 152 10.24 3.22 -16.90
C GLU A 152 9.12 2.36 -16.30
N THR A 153 8.14 2.00 -17.12
CA THR A 153 7.09 1.05 -16.74
C THR A 153 7.19 -0.19 -17.62
N LEU A 154 7.30 -1.34 -16.98
CA LEU A 154 7.05 -2.62 -17.64
C LEU A 154 5.61 -3.04 -17.33
N LYS A 155 4.85 -3.30 -18.38
CA LYS A 155 3.49 -3.86 -18.32
C LYS A 155 3.51 -5.25 -18.91
N VAL A 156 3.09 -6.26 -18.12
CA VAL A 156 3.00 -7.66 -18.58
C VAL A 156 1.56 -8.11 -18.50
N VAL A 157 1.02 -8.60 -19.61
CA VAL A 157 -0.35 -9.07 -19.69
C VAL A 157 -0.38 -10.60 -19.60
N LEU A 158 -1.10 -11.09 -18.62
CA LEU A 158 -1.43 -12.50 -18.45
C LEU A 158 -2.91 -12.71 -18.76
N LYS A 159 -3.24 -13.86 -19.31
CA LYS A 159 -4.62 -14.27 -19.58
C LYS A 159 -4.87 -15.69 -19.10
N ASP A 160 -6.04 -15.94 -18.56
CA ASP A 160 -6.48 -17.31 -18.31
C ASP A 160 -6.56 -18.12 -19.61
N ARG A 161 -6.09 -19.35 -19.58
CA ARG A 161 -6.01 -20.22 -20.76
C ARG A 161 -7.36 -20.56 -21.36
N ALA A 162 -8.37 -20.77 -20.53
CA ALA A 162 -9.71 -21.21 -20.92
C ALA A 162 -10.74 -20.07 -20.92
N LYS A 163 -10.49 -19.03 -20.13
CA LYS A 163 -11.44 -17.96 -19.88
C LYS A 163 -10.97 -16.63 -20.46
N ASN A 164 -11.89 -15.72 -20.67
CA ASN A 164 -11.56 -14.36 -21.11
C ASN A 164 -11.34 -13.46 -19.89
N PHE A 165 -10.38 -13.86 -19.04
CA PHE A 165 -10.00 -13.20 -17.81
C PHE A 165 -8.53 -12.79 -17.86
N PHE A 166 -8.21 -11.55 -17.47
CA PHE A 166 -6.89 -10.97 -17.62
C PHE A 166 -6.34 -10.47 -16.30
N VAL A 167 -5.03 -10.60 -16.12
CA VAL A 167 -4.26 -9.96 -15.07
C VAL A 167 -3.10 -9.22 -15.72
N THR A 168 -3.03 -7.91 -15.51
CA THR A 168 -1.92 -7.09 -15.99
C THR A 168 -1.02 -6.75 -14.81
N LEU A 169 0.24 -7.16 -14.89
CA LEU A 169 1.27 -6.83 -13.91
C LEU A 169 1.95 -5.52 -14.34
N LEU A 170 2.08 -4.60 -13.40
CA LEU A 170 2.74 -3.31 -13.60
C LEU A 170 4.00 -3.24 -12.73
N TYR A 171 5.12 -2.92 -13.35
CA TYR A 171 6.40 -2.67 -12.68
C TYR A 171 6.86 -1.26 -13.02
N GLY A 172 6.98 -0.39 -12.01
CA GLY A 172 7.59 0.93 -12.17
C GLY A 172 9.04 0.87 -11.71
N VAL A 173 9.95 1.37 -12.51
CA VAL A 173 11.39 1.25 -12.28
C VAL A 173 12.01 2.62 -12.08
N PHE A 174 12.62 2.85 -10.92
CA PHE A 174 13.38 4.05 -10.58
C PHE A 174 14.85 3.67 -10.45
N GLU A 175 15.59 3.77 -11.56
CA GLU A 175 16.94 3.22 -11.69
C GLU A 175 17.91 3.74 -10.61
N ASN A 176 17.98 5.07 -10.40
CA ASN A 176 18.95 5.67 -9.49
C ASN A 176 18.54 5.58 -8.00
N LEU A 177 17.30 5.16 -7.71
CA LEU A 177 16.82 4.97 -6.35
C LEU A 177 16.92 3.53 -5.85
N ASP A 178 17.27 2.58 -6.74
CA ASP A 178 17.17 1.14 -6.48
C ASP A 178 15.76 0.71 -6.03
N ILE A 179 14.75 1.28 -6.70
CA ILE A 179 13.33 1.03 -6.38
C ILE A 179 12.63 0.42 -7.57
N ILE A 180 11.86 -0.62 -7.29
CA ILE A 180 10.88 -1.20 -8.21
C ILE A 180 9.51 -1.14 -7.53
N THR A 181 8.49 -0.69 -8.24
CA THR A 181 7.10 -0.72 -7.72
C THR A 181 6.31 -1.79 -8.45
N ARG A 182 5.36 -2.41 -7.74
CA ARG A 182 4.44 -3.40 -8.31
C ARG A 182 2.99 -3.07 -8.01
N ALA A 183 2.14 -3.26 -9.01
CA ALA A 183 0.68 -3.25 -8.89
C ALA A 183 0.07 -4.22 -9.91
N CYS A 184 -1.20 -4.52 -9.77
CA CYS A 184 -1.94 -5.37 -10.70
C CYS A 184 -3.26 -4.73 -11.11
N LEU A 185 -3.63 -4.94 -12.39
CA LEU A 185 -4.98 -4.68 -12.90
C LEU A 185 -5.63 -6.03 -13.20
N ILE A 186 -6.84 -6.24 -12.70
CA ILE A 186 -7.57 -7.49 -12.84
C ILE A 186 -8.85 -7.21 -13.60
N GLU A 187 -9.04 -7.86 -14.75
CA GLU A 187 -10.11 -7.57 -15.69
C GLU A 187 -10.90 -8.84 -16.08
N ASN A 188 -12.21 -8.76 -15.91
CA ASN A 188 -13.11 -9.78 -16.42
C ASN A 188 -13.71 -9.33 -17.77
N ARG A 189 -13.45 -10.07 -18.86
CA ARG A 189 -14.08 -9.87 -20.18
C ARG A 189 -15.08 -10.96 -20.55
N GLU A 190 -15.42 -11.84 -19.60
CA GLU A 190 -16.47 -12.83 -19.78
C GLU A 190 -17.85 -12.17 -19.69
N GLU A 191 -18.86 -12.80 -20.30
CA GLU A 191 -20.26 -12.32 -20.25
C GLU A 191 -20.84 -12.39 -18.84
N LYS A 192 -20.41 -13.35 -18.02
CA LYS A 192 -20.88 -13.55 -16.66
C LYS A 192 -19.97 -12.86 -15.65
N THR A 193 -20.56 -12.34 -14.60
CA THR A 193 -19.83 -11.77 -13.45
C THR A 193 -18.94 -12.82 -12.80
N ALA A 194 -17.68 -12.50 -12.60
CA ALA A 194 -16.75 -13.25 -11.77
C ALA A 194 -16.69 -12.65 -10.35
N VAL A 195 -16.35 -13.48 -9.37
CA VAL A 195 -16.23 -13.07 -7.98
C VAL A 195 -14.79 -13.27 -7.54
N MET A 196 -14.09 -12.18 -7.26
CA MET A 196 -12.74 -12.22 -6.73
C MET A 196 -12.77 -12.02 -5.22
N ASP A 197 -12.16 -12.92 -4.45
CA ASP A 197 -12.10 -12.87 -2.98
C ASP A 197 -10.67 -12.89 -2.42
N LYS A 198 -9.65 -13.03 -3.27
CA LYS A 198 -8.24 -12.78 -2.94
C LYS A 198 -7.52 -12.21 -4.15
N ALA A 199 -6.72 -11.17 -3.93
CA ALA A 199 -5.74 -10.68 -4.88
C ALA A 199 -4.58 -10.01 -4.13
N VAL A 200 -3.36 -10.23 -4.63
CA VAL A 200 -2.16 -9.57 -4.14
C VAL A 200 -1.64 -8.55 -5.16
N SER A 201 -1.00 -7.51 -4.67
CA SER A 201 -0.33 -6.52 -5.52
C SER A 201 1.01 -7.03 -6.04
N MET A 202 1.65 -7.92 -5.27
CA MET A 202 2.92 -8.52 -5.62
C MET A 202 3.07 -9.93 -5.04
N SER A 203 3.83 -10.76 -5.74
CA SER A 203 4.35 -12.05 -5.29
C SER A 203 5.79 -12.19 -5.74
N ILE A 204 6.63 -12.78 -4.91
CA ILE A 204 8.01 -13.18 -5.24
C ILE A 204 8.26 -14.56 -4.67
N ASP A 205 8.80 -15.47 -5.48
CA ASP A 205 9.25 -16.79 -5.06
C ASP A 205 10.77 -16.83 -5.00
N PHE A 206 11.34 -16.86 -3.81
CA PHE A 206 12.80 -17.05 -3.60
C PHE A 206 13.16 -18.53 -3.60
N MET A 207 14.30 -18.87 -4.18
CA MET A 207 14.81 -20.24 -4.23
C MET A 207 15.45 -20.70 -2.90
N THR A 208 15.35 -19.91 -1.87
CA THR A 208 15.77 -20.21 -0.49
C THR A 208 14.72 -19.73 0.50
N SER A 209 14.55 -20.45 1.59
CA SER A 209 13.73 -20.03 2.75
C SER A 209 14.59 -19.66 3.97
N ASP A 210 15.93 -19.65 3.83
CA ASP A 210 16.84 -19.28 4.90
C ASP A 210 16.90 -17.77 5.07
N MET A 211 15.83 -17.19 5.59
CA MET A 211 15.65 -15.76 5.80
C MET A 211 15.01 -15.47 7.15
N ASP A 212 15.26 -14.25 7.62
CA ASP A 212 14.54 -13.62 8.71
C ASP A 212 13.50 -12.64 8.16
N ILE A 213 12.43 -12.41 8.92
CA ILE A 213 11.43 -11.39 8.64
C ILE A 213 11.43 -10.32 9.73
N TYR A 214 11.46 -9.05 9.32
CA TYR A 214 11.16 -7.92 10.19
C TYR A 214 9.72 -7.45 9.97
N THR A 215 8.99 -7.28 11.06
CA THR A 215 7.67 -6.64 11.12
C THR A 215 7.69 -5.49 12.11
N PHE A 216 6.78 -4.54 11.93
CA PHE A 216 6.69 -3.35 12.78
C PHE A 216 5.32 -3.33 13.42
N ASN A 217 5.30 -3.57 14.72
CA ASN A 217 4.11 -3.75 15.52
C ASN A 217 3.95 -2.57 16.49
N GLY A 218 2.86 -2.53 17.24
CA GLY A 218 2.73 -1.54 18.27
C GLY A 218 1.30 -1.30 18.73
N ARG A 219 1.16 -0.27 19.52
CA ARG A 219 -0.10 0.25 20.05
C ARG A 219 0.01 1.75 20.28
N HIS A 220 -1.10 2.37 20.61
CA HIS A 220 -1.09 3.78 21.00
C HIS A 220 0.01 4.09 22.02
N THR A 221 0.81 5.08 21.75
CA THR A 221 2.01 5.52 22.50
C THR A 221 3.22 4.56 22.49
N MET A 222 3.14 3.45 21.77
CA MET A 222 4.23 2.50 21.57
C MET A 222 4.17 1.94 20.13
N GLU A 223 4.31 2.83 19.16
CA GLU A 223 4.21 2.54 17.74
C GLU A 223 5.55 2.07 17.17
N ARG A 224 5.49 1.25 16.14
CA ARG A 224 6.61 0.81 15.30
C ARG A 224 7.72 0.09 16.06
N GLU A 225 7.35 -0.79 16.98
CA GLU A 225 8.30 -1.73 17.58
C GLU A 225 8.73 -2.75 16.52
N ALA A 226 10.03 -2.77 16.22
CA ALA A 226 10.59 -3.71 15.25
C ALA A 226 10.74 -5.10 15.90
N GLU A 227 10.24 -6.11 15.21
CA GLU A 227 10.38 -7.51 15.61
C GLU A 227 11.04 -8.30 14.49
N ARG A 228 12.16 -8.98 14.78
CA ARG A 228 12.86 -9.86 13.88
C ARG A 228 12.63 -11.32 14.27
N LYS A 229 12.23 -12.14 13.30
CA LYS A 229 11.97 -13.56 13.50
C LYS A 229 12.62 -14.38 12.39
N ARG A 230 13.19 -15.54 12.73
CA ARG A 230 13.56 -16.56 11.77
C ARG A 230 12.30 -17.14 11.12
N LEU A 231 12.27 -17.23 9.78
CA LEU A 231 11.23 -17.95 9.07
C LEU A 231 11.37 -19.46 9.27
N GLY A 232 10.26 -20.14 9.45
CA GLY A 232 10.15 -21.59 9.56
C GLY A 232 9.16 -22.13 8.54
N LYS A 233 9.08 -23.47 8.42
CA LYS A 233 8.12 -24.13 7.51
C LYS A 233 6.69 -23.69 7.78
N GLY A 234 5.93 -23.49 6.72
CA GLY A 234 4.57 -22.98 6.76
C GLY A 234 4.50 -21.47 6.57
N ILE A 235 3.41 -20.84 6.99
CA ILE A 235 3.11 -19.43 6.73
C ILE A 235 3.38 -18.57 7.98
N THR A 236 4.21 -17.55 7.81
CA THR A 236 4.34 -16.41 8.73
C THR A 236 3.65 -15.21 8.09
N SER A 237 2.76 -14.55 8.81
CA SER A 237 2.00 -13.43 8.24
C SER A 237 1.91 -12.24 9.17
N VAL A 238 1.74 -11.05 8.60
CA VAL A 238 1.40 -9.80 9.29
C VAL A 238 0.34 -9.06 8.48
N GLY A 239 -0.65 -8.50 9.16
CA GLY A 239 -1.73 -7.80 8.49
C GLY A 239 -2.67 -7.07 9.44
N SER A 240 -3.62 -6.34 8.89
CA SER A 240 -4.65 -5.62 9.63
C SER A 240 -6.04 -5.95 9.10
N LEU A 241 -6.99 -6.12 10.02
CA LEU A 241 -8.43 -6.24 9.78
C LEU A 241 -9.23 -5.12 10.44
N ARG A 242 -8.57 -4.02 10.80
CA ARG A 242 -9.17 -2.91 11.56
C ARG A 242 -9.86 -1.86 10.69
N GLY A 243 -9.94 -2.07 9.38
CA GLY A 243 -10.39 -1.05 8.41
C GLY A 243 -9.28 -0.10 8.00
N THR A 244 -8.15 -0.14 8.67
CA THR A 244 -6.95 0.67 8.42
C THR A 244 -5.70 -0.19 8.57
N SER A 245 -4.62 0.17 7.90
CA SER A 245 -3.30 -0.47 8.05
C SER A 245 -2.66 -0.21 9.41
N SER A 246 -3.12 0.74 10.17
CA SER A 246 -2.91 1.06 11.59
C SER A 246 -1.49 0.94 12.19
N HIS A 247 -1.35 1.48 13.40
CA HIS A 247 -0.10 1.40 14.18
C HIS A 247 0.11 0.03 14.88
N GLN A 248 -0.90 -0.85 14.93
CA GLN A 248 -0.72 -2.21 15.47
C GLN A 248 0.14 -3.06 14.55
N HIS A 249 -0.01 -2.92 13.23
CA HIS A 249 0.78 -3.61 12.23
C HIS A 249 1.02 -2.67 11.06
N ASN A 250 2.26 -2.21 10.87
CA ASN A 250 2.59 -1.34 9.75
C ASN A 250 2.61 -2.13 8.43
N PRO A 251 2.19 -1.53 7.32
CA PRO A 251 2.22 -2.14 6.00
C PRO A 251 3.62 -2.09 5.38
N PHE A 252 4.62 -2.48 6.17
CA PHE A 252 6.03 -2.53 5.81
C PHE A 252 6.67 -3.80 6.36
N VAL A 253 7.35 -4.54 5.50
CA VAL A 253 8.01 -5.80 5.85
C VAL A 253 9.42 -5.80 5.26
N ILE A 254 10.39 -6.37 6.00
CA ILE A 254 11.72 -6.66 5.47
C ILE A 254 11.97 -8.16 5.56
N LEU A 255 12.42 -8.75 4.46
CA LEU A 255 13.05 -10.07 4.45
C LEU A 255 14.56 -9.87 4.38
N CYS A 256 15.33 -10.60 5.15
CA CYS A 256 16.77 -10.46 5.11
C CYS A 256 17.51 -11.77 5.39
N GLU A 257 18.76 -11.82 4.96
CA GLU A 257 19.65 -12.90 5.35
C GLU A 257 19.81 -12.98 6.88
N PRO A 258 19.99 -14.17 7.45
CA PRO A 258 20.08 -14.34 8.91
C PRO A 258 21.17 -13.50 9.57
N GLU A 259 22.28 -13.32 8.86
CA GLU A 259 23.43 -12.57 9.36
C GLU A 259 23.39 -11.07 9.00
N ALA A 260 22.32 -10.62 8.32
CA ALA A 260 22.21 -9.22 7.93
C ALA A 260 22.10 -8.30 9.15
N GLY A 261 22.87 -7.22 9.10
CA GLY A 261 22.92 -6.15 10.09
C GLY A 261 22.65 -4.78 9.48
N GLU A 262 23.07 -3.73 10.16
CA GLU A 262 22.90 -2.35 9.67
C GLU A 262 23.72 -2.06 8.41
N GLU A 263 24.94 -2.61 8.29
CA GLU A 263 25.93 -2.27 7.27
C GLU A 263 26.30 -3.44 6.35
N HIS A 264 25.69 -4.62 6.52
CA HIS A 264 26.03 -5.82 5.72
C HIS A 264 24.84 -6.78 5.60
N GLY A 265 24.91 -7.64 4.59
CA GLY A 265 23.95 -8.70 4.28
C GLY A 265 22.80 -8.24 3.38
N GLY A 266 22.21 -9.21 2.68
CA GLY A 266 21.10 -9.01 1.77
C GLY A 266 19.79 -8.71 2.50
N CYS A 267 19.14 -7.62 2.13
CA CYS A 267 17.87 -7.17 2.71
C CYS A 267 16.91 -6.75 1.61
N TYR A 268 15.65 -7.22 1.68
CA TYR A 268 14.57 -6.90 0.77
C TYR A 268 13.47 -6.17 1.55
N GLY A 269 13.13 -4.95 1.17
CA GLY A 269 12.06 -4.16 1.78
C GLY A 269 10.83 -4.09 0.90
N PHE A 270 9.65 -4.11 1.55
CA PHE A 270 8.35 -4.06 0.89
C PHE A 270 7.44 -3.09 1.64
N ALA A 271 7.04 -1.99 0.99
CA ALA A 271 6.14 -1.00 1.54
C ALA A 271 4.83 -0.98 0.75
N TYR A 272 3.72 -1.23 1.42
CA TYR A 272 2.39 -1.21 0.80
C TYR A 272 1.78 0.18 0.85
N VAL A 273 1.52 0.77 -0.30
CA VAL A 273 0.97 2.14 -0.42
C VAL A 273 -0.55 2.08 -0.36
N TYR A 274 -1.05 1.71 0.82
CA TYR A 274 -2.47 1.55 1.07
C TYR A 274 -2.79 1.76 2.56
N SER A 275 -3.89 2.44 2.85
CA SER A 275 -4.30 2.73 4.22
C SER A 275 -5.36 1.76 4.78
N GLY A 276 -5.89 0.85 3.96
CA GLY A 276 -6.91 -0.12 4.36
C GLY A 276 -6.34 -1.42 4.93
N ASN A 277 -7.19 -2.46 4.99
CA ASN A 277 -6.79 -3.79 5.44
C ASN A 277 -5.77 -4.41 4.49
N PHE A 278 -4.66 -4.89 5.01
CA PHE A 278 -3.60 -5.51 4.24
C PHE A 278 -3.18 -6.85 4.84
N LEU A 279 -2.56 -7.68 4.01
CA LEU A 279 -1.90 -8.92 4.42
C LEU A 279 -0.58 -9.06 3.68
N ALA A 280 0.47 -9.37 4.43
CA ALA A 280 1.74 -9.87 3.91
C ALA A 280 1.95 -11.28 4.45
N GLU A 281 2.25 -12.22 3.55
CA GLU A 281 2.45 -13.65 3.87
C GLU A 281 3.80 -14.10 3.34
N ALA A 282 4.56 -14.79 4.19
CA ALA A 282 5.82 -15.46 3.89
C ALA A 282 5.64 -16.95 4.12
N GLU A 283 5.54 -17.75 3.06
CA GLU A 283 5.39 -19.20 3.13
C GLU A 283 6.70 -19.90 2.77
N CYS A 284 7.25 -20.61 3.75
CA CYS A 284 8.38 -21.52 3.52
C CYS A 284 7.85 -22.92 3.15
N SER A 285 8.08 -23.33 1.92
CA SER A 285 7.62 -24.60 1.39
C SER A 285 8.47 -25.77 1.91
N GLN A 286 7.98 -27.01 1.68
CA GLN A 286 8.72 -28.24 1.98
C GLN A 286 10.04 -28.39 1.20
N LEU A 287 10.20 -27.65 0.10
CA LEU A 287 11.39 -27.66 -0.76
C LEU A 287 12.37 -26.52 -0.42
N ASP A 288 12.26 -25.90 0.73
CA ASP A 288 13.10 -24.78 1.17
C ASP A 288 13.04 -23.55 0.24
N MET A 289 11.90 -23.36 -0.43
CA MET A 289 11.58 -22.15 -1.18
C MET A 289 10.71 -21.24 -0.31
N LEU A 290 10.87 -19.93 -0.48
CA LEU A 290 10.05 -18.91 0.16
C LEU A 290 9.19 -18.19 -0.87
N ARG A 291 7.88 -18.24 -0.68
CA ARG A 291 6.93 -17.36 -1.37
C ARG A 291 6.58 -16.19 -0.47
N PHE A 292 6.79 -14.98 -0.95
CA PHE A 292 6.35 -13.78 -0.26
C PHE A 292 5.29 -13.05 -1.09
N THR A 293 4.15 -12.75 -0.46
CA THR A 293 3.04 -12.03 -1.10
C THR A 293 2.62 -10.85 -0.26
N MET A 294 2.14 -9.77 -0.90
CA MET A 294 1.57 -8.60 -0.22
C MET A 294 0.41 -8.02 -1.01
N GLY A 295 -0.71 -7.75 -0.33
CA GLY A 295 -1.91 -7.22 -0.97
C GLY A 295 -3.02 -6.85 0.00
N ILE A 296 -4.23 -6.67 -0.51
CA ILE A 296 -5.42 -6.45 0.30
C ILE A 296 -5.73 -7.72 1.11
N HIS A 297 -6.10 -7.54 2.37
CA HIS A 297 -6.43 -8.69 3.23
C HIS A 297 -7.68 -9.42 2.70
N PRO A 298 -7.60 -10.75 2.43
CA PRO A 298 -8.70 -11.48 1.80
C PRO A 298 -9.92 -11.67 2.72
N SER A 299 -9.73 -11.62 4.04
CA SER A 299 -10.86 -11.71 4.96
C SER A 299 -11.77 -10.49 4.80
N ARG A 300 -13.05 -10.75 4.53
CA ARG A 300 -14.08 -9.73 4.26
C ARG A 300 -13.84 -8.93 2.97
N PHE A 301 -12.99 -9.44 2.08
CA PHE A 301 -12.77 -8.86 0.76
C PHE A 301 -13.54 -9.66 -0.28
N LYS A 302 -14.33 -8.96 -1.09
CA LYS A 302 -15.08 -9.57 -2.20
C LYS A 302 -15.38 -8.52 -3.24
N VAL A 303 -15.00 -8.78 -4.47
CA VAL A 303 -15.25 -7.90 -5.61
C VAL A 303 -16.06 -8.65 -6.67
N LEU A 304 -17.16 -8.05 -7.08
CA LEU A 304 -17.94 -8.52 -8.24
C LEU A 304 -17.35 -7.88 -9.50
N LEU A 305 -16.76 -8.70 -10.33
CA LEU A 305 -16.15 -8.28 -11.59
C LEU A 305 -17.14 -8.57 -12.72
N GLU A 306 -17.95 -7.59 -13.06
CA GLU A 306 -18.81 -7.62 -14.24
C GLU A 306 -17.96 -7.55 -15.52
N LYS A 307 -18.57 -7.86 -16.67
CA LYS A 307 -17.90 -7.76 -17.97
C LYS A 307 -17.32 -6.37 -18.20
N GLY A 308 -16.04 -6.31 -18.54
CA GLY A 308 -15.30 -5.08 -18.79
C GLY A 308 -14.88 -4.30 -17.54
N ARG A 309 -15.23 -4.76 -16.33
CA ARG A 309 -14.79 -4.15 -15.10
C ARG A 309 -13.33 -4.48 -14.84
N VAL A 310 -12.56 -3.45 -14.55
CA VAL A 310 -11.17 -3.54 -14.09
C VAL A 310 -11.10 -3.22 -12.61
N PHE A 311 -10.42 -4.06 -11.83
CA PHE A 311 -10.08 -3.79 -10.45
C PHE A 311 -8.59 -3.48 -10.34
N THR A 312 -8.26 -2.33 -9.75
CA THR A 312 -6.88 -1.88 -9.57
C THR A 312 -6.40 -2.23 -8.17
N MET A 313 -5.29 -2.98 -8.07
CA MET A 313 -4.64 -3.28 -6.80
C MET A 313 -3.73 -2.12 -6.38
N PRO A 314 -3.63 -1.81 -5.07
CA PRO A 314 -2.68 -0.82 -4.55
C PRO A 314 -1.23 -1.17 -4.86
N GLU A 315 -0.36 -0.16 -4.84
CA GLU A 315 1.07 -0.31 -5.14
C GLU A 315 1.87 -0.88 -3.97
N VAL A 316 2.85 -1.73 -4.26
CA VAL A 316 3.95 -2.11 -3.36
C VAL A 316 5.24 -1.47 -3.88
N ILE A 317 5.96 -0.78 -3.01
CA ILE A 317 7.32 -0.28 -3.27
C ILE A 317 8.30 -1.32 -2.78
N MET A 318 9.21 -1.75 -3.64
CA MET A 318 10.22 -2.77 -3.35
C MET A 318 11.62 -2.20 -3.50
N SER A 319 12.52 -2.63 -2.64
CA SER A 319 13.95 -2.32 -2.72
C SER A 319 14.79 -3.49 -2.22
N TYR A 320 15.98 -3.65 -2.78
CA TYR A 320 16.99 -4.56 -2.29
C TYR A 320 18.27 -3.80 -1.92
N SER A 321 18.93 -4.25 -0.89
CA SER A 321 20.27 -3.79 -0.48
C SER A 321 21.13 -4.98 -0.11
N GLY A 322 22.31 -5.14 -0.72
CA GLY A 322 23.35 -6.06 -0.26
C GLY A 322 24.22 -5.50 0.88
N ASN A 323 23.99 -4.24 1.28
CA ASN A 323 24.74 -3.51 2.29
C ASN A 323 23.93 -3.22 3.55
N GLY A 324 23.07 -4.16 3.93
CA GLY A 324 22.33 -4.13 5.18
C GLY A 324 21.12 -3.21 5.25
N LEU A 325 20.53 -3.16 6.44
CA LEU A 325 19.28 -2.46 6.76
C LEU A 325 19.42 -0.94 6.65
N GLY A 326 20.55 -0.36 7.05
CA GLY A 326 20.80 1.08 6.99
C GLY A 326 20.74 1.62 5.57
N LYS A 327 21.37 0.93 4.62
CA LYS A 327 21.31 1.28 3.20
C LYS A 327 19.90 1.13 2.64
N LEU A 328 19.21 0.03 2.96
CA LEU A 328 17.82 -0.20 2.58
C LEU A 328 16.90 0.92 3.07
N SER A 329 17.05 1.31 4.33
CA SER A 329 16.29 2.42 4.94
C SER A 329 16.49 3.73 4.19
N ILE A 330 17.74 4.07 3.82
CA ILE A 330 18.04 5.29 3.05
C ILE A 330 17.39 5.25 1.66
N GLN A 331 17.36 4.10 0.98
CA GLN A 331 16.70 3.94 -0.31
C GLN A 331 15.20 4.28 -0.21
N PHE A 332 14.50 3.70 0.79
CA PHE A 332 13.09 4.03 1.04
C PHE A 332 12.87 5.49 1.43
N HIS A 333 13.71 6.07 2.28
CA HIS A 333 13.59 7.49 2.67
C HIS A 333 13.71 8.42 1.46
N ARG A 334 14.65 8.15 0.55
CA ARG A 334 14.83 8.92 -0.68
C ARG A 334 13.62 8.78 -1.59
N ALA A 335 13.15 7.55 -1.83
CA ALA A 335 12.01 7.26 -2.67
C ALA A 335 10.72 7.91 -2.14
N MET A 336 10.42 7.75 -0.86
CA MET A 336 9.23 8.33 -0.24
C MET A 336 9.26 9.85 -0.27
N ARG A 337 10.38 10.46 0.11
CA ARG A 337 10.53 11.92 0.10
C ARG A 337 10.41 12.49 -1.31
N ASN A 338 11.05 11.86 -2.28
CA ASN A 338 11.17 12.42 -3.61
C ASN A 338 9.99 12.07 -4.52
N ASN A 339 9.45 10.88 -4.42
CA ASN A 339 8.54 10.30 -5.41
C ASN A 339 7.19 9.84 -4.85
N LEU A 340 6.94 10.00 -3.54
CA LEU A 340 5.65 9.69 -2.91
C LEU A 340 5.06 10.92 -2.20
N CYS A 341 5.85 11.64 -1.39
CA CYS A 341 5.41 12.86 -0.72
C CYS A 341 5.07 13.96 -1.72
N ARG A 342 3.98 14.69 -1.47
CA ARG A 342 3.45 15.77 -2.31
C ARG A 342 3.21 17.05 -1.51
N GLY A 343 2.88 18.14 -2.22
CA GLY A 343 2.46 19.41 -1.63
C GLY A 343 3.62 20.28 -1.12
N LYS A 344 3.27 21.46 -0.63
CA LYS A 344 4.21 22.53 -0.24
C LYS A 344 5.23 22.14 0.83
N PHE A 345 4.89 21.17 1.66
CA PHE A 345 5.78 20.70 2.73
C PHE A 345 6.67 19.51 2.34
N LYS A 346 6.64 19.06 1.09
CA LYS A 346 7.50 17.97 0.62
C LYS A 346 8.96 18.19 0.98
N ASN A 347 9.49 19.38 0.67
CA ASN A 347 10.88 19.79 0.93
C ASN A 347 10.99 20.91 1.98
N GLY A 348 9.84 21.39 2.49
CA GLY A 348 9.80 22.48 3.46
C GLY A 348 9.99 21.99 4.90
N ARG A 349 10.57 22.86 5.72
CA ARG A 349 10.60 22.64 7.16
C ARG A 349 9.18 22.71 7.73
N ARG A 350 8.81 21.76 8.58
CA ARG A 350 7.56 21.79 9.35
C ARG A 350 7.71 22.80 10.50
N PRO A 351 6.63 23.54 10.82
CA PRO A 351 6.67 24.43 11.97
C PRO A 351 6.80 23.62 13.27
N ILE A 352 7.49 24.20 14.24
CA ILE A 352 7.45 23.71 15.62
C ILE A 352 6.08 24.08 16.17
N LEU A 353 5.26 23.08 16.53
CA LEU A 353 3.89 23.31 16.96
C LEU A 353 3.64 22.95 18.42
N ILE A 354 2.66 23.61 19.01
CA ILE A 354 2.01 23.23 20.25
C ILE A 354 0.53 22.97 19.99
N ASN A 355 0.01 21.92 20.60
CA ASN A 355 -1.40 21.56 20.62
C ASN A 355 -1.96 21.83 22.01
N ASN A 356 -3.19 22.35 22.14
CA ASN A 356 -3.74 22.71 23.45
C ASN A 356 -4.35 21.54 24.23
N TRP A 357 -4.54 20.36 23.62
CA TRP A 357 -5.32 19.26 24.22
C TRP A 357 -4.88 18.94 25.65
N GLU A 358 -3.63 18.57 25.86
CA GLU A 358 -3.12 18.19 27.18
C GLU A 358 -3.09 19.35 28.19
N ALA A 359 -3.17 20.59 27.72
CA ALA A 359 -3.19 21.76 28.61
C ALA A 359 -4.61 22.13 29.05
N THR A 360 -5.64 21.80 28.27
CA THR A 360 -6.97 22.37 28.49
C THR A 360 -8.10 21.35 28.35
N TYR A 361 -7.88 20.26 27.62
CA TYR A 361 -8.97 19.38 27.16
C TYR A 361 -10.10 20.20 26.56
N PHE A 362 -11.36 19.99 26.98
CA PHE A 362 -12.52 20.75 26.52
C PHE A 362 -12.68 22.12 27.18
N ASP A 363 -11.93 22.43 28.27
CA ASP A 363 -12.02 23.70 29.01
C ASP A 363 -11.12 24.80 28.41
N PHE A 364 -11.56 25.35 27.28
CA PHE A 364 -10.89 26.49 26.65
C PHE A 364 -11.88 27.44 25.97
N ASN A 365 -11.41 28.65 25.73
CA ASN A 365 -12.02 29.67 24.90
C ASN A 365 -10.95 30.37 24.06
N GLY A 366 -11.36 31.32 23.21
CA GLY A 366 -10.44 32.01 22.32
C GLY A 366 -9.36 32.82 23.05
N GLU A 367 -9.71 33.50 24.17
CA GLU A 367 -8.74 34.27 24.96
C GLU A 367 -7.66 33.39 25.56
N LYS A 368 -8.06 32.21 26.12
CA LYS A 368 -7.12 31.24 26.68
C LYS A 368 -6.16 30.71 25.61
N LEU A 369 -6.65 30.41 24.42
CA LEU A 369 -5.80 29.97 23.31
C LEU A 369 -4.84 31.05 22.81
N ILE A 370 -5.29 32.30 22.73
CA ILE A 370 -4.41 33.46 22.38
C ILE A 370 -3.35 33.66 23.43
N SER A 371 -3.67 33.50 24.73
CA SER A 371 -2.70 33.55 25.82
C SER A 371 -1.64 32.45 25.73
N ILE A 372 -2.06 31.20 25.41
CA ILE A 372 -1.12 30.09 25.16
C ILE A 372 -0.22 30.42 23.97
N ALA A 373 -0.77 30.97 22.88
CA ALA A 373 0.01 31.38 21.72
C ALA A 373 1.06 32.46 22.06
N GLU A 374 0.71 33.43 22.92
CA GLU A 374 1.63 34.50 23.36
C GLU A 374 2.83 33.94 24.14
N GLU A 375 2.60 33.03 25.07
CA GLU A 375 3.68 32.38 25.81
C GLU A 375 4.51 31.43 24.93
N ALA A 376 3.84 30.67 24.05
CA ALA A 376 4.49 29.78 23.10
C ALA A 376 5.42 30.53 22.13
N ALA A 377 5.02 31.71 21.67
CA ALA A 377 5.84 32.57 20.80
C ALA A 377 7.16 32.95 21.45
N LYS A 378 7.16 33.26 22.75
CA LYS A 378 8.38 33.61 23.52
C LYS A 378 9.39 32.46 23.58
N LEU A 379 8.90 31.21 23.42
CA LEU A 379 9.71 29.99 23.44
C LEU A 379 10.13 29.52 22.05
N GLY A 380 9.80 30.27 21.00
CA GLY A 380 10.15 29.93 19.62
C GLY A 380 9.22 28.90 18.98
N ILE A 381 8.04 28.65 19.54
CA ILE A 381 6.97 27.87 18.89
C ILE A 381 6.43 28.66 17.71
N GLU A 382 6.10 27.97 16.61
CA GLU A 382 5.75 28.58 15.31
C GLU A 382 4.29 28.38 14.92
N MET A 383 3.60 27.43 15.57
CA MET A 383 2.20 27.11 15.27
C MET A 383 1.44 26.72 16.55
N LEU A 384 0.23 27.22 16.72
CA LEU A 384 -0.75 26.71 17.67
C LEU A 384 -1.77 25.86 16.92
N VAL A 385 -2.02 24.64 17.37
CA VAL A 385 -3.10 23.76 16.88
C VAL A 385 -4.20 23.74 17.93
N MET A 386 -5.39 24.21 17.55
CA MET A 386 -6.61 24.09 18.33
C MET A 386 -7.17 22.69 18.16
N ASP A 387 -7.25 21.94 19.25
CA ASP A 387 -7.72 20.56 19.29
C ASP A 387 -9.25 20.46 19.47
N ASP A 388 -9.74 19.30 19.85
CA ASP A 388 -11.15 18.91 19.99
C ASP A 388 -11.93 19.88 20.89
N GLY A 389 -13.22 20.10 20.60
CA GLY A 389 -14.10 20.93 21.40
C GLY A 389 -14.41 22.33 20.87
N TRP A 390 -13.96 22.68 19.66
CA TRP A 390 -14.18 24.01 19.05
C TRP A 390 -15.50 24.14 18.26
N PHE A 391 -16.20 23.02 18.01
CA PHE A 391 -17.34 22.92 17.09
C PHE A 391 -18.61 22.41 17.78
N GLY A 392 -19.76 22.73 17.20
CA GLY A 392 -21.07 22.22 17.63
C GLY A 392 -21.31 22.34 19.14
N LYS A 393 -21.83 21.27 19.75
CA LYS A 393 -21.97 21.12 21.22
C LYS A 393 -20.95 20.12 21.76
N ARG A 394 -19.69 20.32 21.39
CA ARG A 394 -18.58 19.44 21.72
C ARG A 394 -17.90 19.87 23.01
N ASP A 395 -18.50 19.56 24.17
CA ASP A 395 -17.95 19.83 25.50
C ASP A 395 -17.46 18.59 26.23
N PHE A 396 -17.67 17.41 25.63
CA PHE A 396 -17.25 16.10 26.11
C PHE A 396 -17.29 15.07 24.95
N ASP A 397 -16.72 13.89 25.17
CA ASP A 397 -16.52 12.85 24.13
C ASP A 397 -17.80 12.31 23.49
N GLU A 398 -18.95 12.42 24.14
CA GLU A 398 -20.19 11.74 23.75
C GLU A 398 -21.08 12.57 22.82
N SER A 399 -20.72 13.83 22.54
CA SER A 399 -21.56 14.76 21.77
C SER A 399 -20.83 15.53 20.69
N GLY A 400 -21.56 16.02 19.71
CA GLY A 400 -21.16 17.06 18.74
C GLY A 400 -20.27 16.59 17.60
N LEU A 401 -19.65 15.40 17.64
CA LEU A 401 -18.78 14.95 16.57
C LEU A 401 -19.58 14.72 15.28
N GLY A 402 -19.11 15.32 14.19
CA GLY A 402 -19.82 15.45 12.91
C GLY A 402 -20.36 16.85 12.62
N ASP A 403 -20.54 17.67 13.64
CA ASP A 403 -21.07 19.03 13.56
C ASP A 403 -19.96 20.07 13.37
N TRP A 404 -19.30 20.08 12.21
CA TRP A 404 -18.07 20.86 11.94
C TRP A 404 -18.34 22.36 11.72
N PHE A 405 -19.15 22.99 12.58
CA PHE A 405 -19.35 24.43 12.60
C PHE A 405 -18.85 25.04 13.92
N PRO A 406 -18.13 26.19 13.87
CA PRO A 406 -17.52 26.77 15.07
C PRO A 406 -18.55 27.10 16.15
N ASN A 407 -18.23 26.76 17.39
CA ASN A 407 -19.02 27.19 18.55
C ASN A 407 -18.50 28.55 19.05
N GLU A 408 -18.99 29.62 18.45
CA GLU A 408 -18.58 30.99 18.76
C GLU A 408 -18.97 31.42 20.18
N GLU A 409 -20.04 30.85 20.75
CA GLU A 409 -20.44 31.11 22.14
C GLU A 409 -19.36 30.58 23.09
N LYS A 410 -18.89 29.34 22.92
CA LYS A 410 -17.82 28.76 23.71
C LYS A 410 -16.49 29.47 23.48
N LEU A 411 -16.17 29.78 22.24
CA LEU A 411 -14.93 30.49 21.91
C LEU A 411 -14.93 31.93 22.43
N GLY A 412 -16.11 32.55 22.65
CA GLY A 412 -16.27 33.96 23.03
C GLY A 412 -15.90 34.94 21.91
N MET A 413 -15.66 34.43 20.71
CA MET A 413 -15.29 35.16 19.50
C MET A 413 -15.52 34.30 18.26
N SER A 414 -15.52 34.92 17.08
CA SER A 414 -15.55 34.16 15.83
C SER A 414 -14.24 33.39 15.60
N LEU A 415 -14.31 32.28 14.87
CA LEU A 415 -13.11 31.53 14.47
C LEU A 415 -12.10 32.41 13.71
N HIS A 416 -12.60 33.37 12.92
CA HIS A 416 -11.74 34.33 12.22
C HIS A 416 -10.95 35.22 13.19
N GLU A 417 -11.60 35.76 14.21
CA GLU A 417 -10.95 36.62 15.24
C GLU A 417 -9.90 35.84 16.03
N LEU A 418 -10.19 34.59 16.40
CA LEU A 418 -9.24 33.69 17.05
C LEU A 418 -8.00 33.47 16.17
N ILE A 419 -8.20 33.11 14.90
CA ILE A 419 -7.09 32.91 13.94
C ILE A 419 -6.22 34.18 13.83
N GLN A 420 -6.84 35.35 13.72
CA GLN A 420 -6.12 36.62 13.65
C GLN A 420 -5.41 36.94 14.97
N GLY A 421 -6.03 36.59 16.10
CA GLY A 421 -5.43 36.77 17.43
C GLY A 421 -4.13 35.95 17.55
N VAL A 422 -4.14 34.67 17.16
CA VAL A 422 -2.95 33.81 17.18
C VAL A 422 -1.90 34.30 16.18
N LYS A 423 -2.28 34.69 14.97
CA LYS A 423 -1.37 35.23 13.95
C LYS A 423 -0.68 36.53 14.41
N LYS A 424 -1.38 37.40 15.14
CA LYS A 424 -0.80 38.62 15.70
C LYS A 424 0.29 38.34 16.76
N LYS A 425 0.29 37.13 17.37
CA LYS A 425 1.36 36.70 18.28
C LYS A 425 2.54 36.07 17.52
N GLY A 426 2.50 36.01 16.20
CA GLY A 426 3.56 35.49 15.33
C GLY A 426 3.49 34.00 15.03
N LEU A 427 2.42 33.30 15.43
CA LEU A 427 2.24 31.88 15.17
C LEU A 427 1.32 31.64 13.96
N SER A 428 1.54 30.53 13.28
CA SER A 428 0.55 29.93 12.39
C SER A 428 -0.57 29.27 13.21
N PHE A 429 -1.73 29.07 12.60
CA PHE A 429 -2.88 28.40 13.23
C PHE A 429 -3.18 27.08 12.54
N GLY A 430 -3.41 26.03 13.31
CA GLY A 430 -3.89 24.73 12.90
C GLY A 430 -5.19 24.38 13.62
N ILE A 431 -5.94 23.45 13.06
CA ILE A 431 -7.21 23.00 13.62
C ILE A 431 -7.29 21.47 13.52
N TRP A 432 -7.76 20.83 14.60
CA TRP A 432 -8.01 19.40 14.62
C TRP A 432 -9.40 19.08 14.08
N MET A 433 -9.49 17.99 13.29
CA MET A 433 -10.74 17.41 12.80
C MET A 433 -10.64 15.89 12.79
N GLU A 434 -11.74 15.21 13.08
CA GLU A 434 -11.91 13.76 13.03
C GLU A 434 -13.12 13.43 12.10
N PRO A 435 -12.99 13.68 10.79
CA PRO A 435 -14.13 13.72 9.87
C PRO A 435 -14.76 12.35 9.60
N GLU A 436 -14.08 11.26 9.90
CA GLU A 436 -14.57 9.89 9.71
C GLU A 436 -15.56 9.43 10.78
N MET A 437 -15.72 10.17 11.87
CA MET A 437 -16.50 9.77 13.02
C MET A 437 -17.71 10.68 13.26
N VAL A 438 -18.71 10.14 13.95
CA VAL A 438 -19.93 10.86 14.33
C VAL A 438 -20.43 10.40 15.69
N ASN A 439 -20.93 11.32 16.52
CA ASN A 439 -21.67 10.97 17.73
C ASN A 439 -23.19 10.85 17.43
N GLU A 440 -23.86 9.97 18.15
CA GLU A 440 -25.33 9.88 18.11
C GLU A 440 -25.99 11.18 18.60
N ASP A 441 -25.37 11.84 19.59
CA ASP A 441 -25.76 13.20 19.99
C ASP A 441 -25.01 14.27 19.14
N SER A 442 -25.32 14.30 17.86
CA SER A 442 -24.93 15.34 16.91
C SER A 442 -26.12 15.72 16.03
N ARG A 443 -26.07 16.90 15.43
CA ARG A 443 -27.05 17.30 14.42
C ARG A 443 -26.93 16.41 13.20
N LEU A 444 -25.70 16.13 12.75
CA LEU A 444 -25.44 15.27 11.60
C LEU A 444 -26.11 13.90 11.74
N TYR A 445 -25.93 13.22 12.88
CA TYR A 445 -26.54 11.91 13.08
C TYR A 445 -28.06 11.96 13.15
N ARG A 446 -28.64 13.00 13.76
CA ARG A 446 -30.11 13.17 13.78
C ARG A 446 -30.70 13.40 12.39
N GLU A 447 -29.99 14.09 11.52
CA GLU A 447 -30.40 14.35 10.13
C GLU A 447 -30.14 13.14 9.22
N HIS A 448 -29.04 12.41 9.45
CA HIS A 448 -28.54 11.31 8.61
C HIS A 448 -28.05 10.10 9.40
N PRO A 449 -28.92 9.42 10.17
CA PRO A 449 -28.50 8.24 10.94
C PRO A 449 -28.06 7.08 10.03
N ASP A 450 -28.51 7.05 8.79
CA ASP A 450 -28.15 6.07 7.77
C ASP A 450 -26.74 6.27 7.19
N TRP A 451 -26.05 7.36 7.53
CA TRP A 451 -24.66 7.60 7.10
C TRP A 451 -23.63 6.88 7.99
N ALA A 452 -24.03 6.49 9.19
CA ALA A 452 -23.16 5.68 10.05
C ALA A 452 -23.18 4.20 9.62
N ILE A 453 -22.05 3.54 9.71
CA ILE A 453 -21.93 2.10 9.43
C ILE A 453 -22.63 1.32 10.54
N THR A 454 -23.87 0.93 10.29
CA THR A 454 -24.73 0.18 11.24
C THR A 454 -25.45 -0.96 10.52
N LEU A 455 -25.93 -1.91 11.30
CA LEU A 455 -26.76 -3.00 10.80
C LEU A 455 -28.15 -2.92 11.45
N PRO A 456 -29.25 -2.97 10.66
CA PRO A 456 -30.60 -2.98 11.21
C PRO A 456 -30.80 -4.08 12.25
N GLY A 457 -31.38 -3.71 13.40
CA GLY A 457 -31.66 -4.65 14.49
C GLY A 457 -30.46 -5.08 15.33
N ARG A 458 -29.33 -4.41 15.19
CA ARG A 458 -28.14 -4.61 16.03
C ARG A 458 -27.65 -3.30 16.61
N GLU A 459 -27.24 -3.32 17.87
CA GLU A 459 -26.51 -2.21 18.47
C GLU A 459 -25.18 -2.01 17.69
N PRO A 460 -24.86 -0.78 17.28
CA PRO A 460 -23.60 -0.50 16.60
C PRO A 460 -22.42 -0.64 17.57
N GLY A 461 -21.28 -1.10 17.04
CA GLY A 461 -20.02 -1.03 17.76
C GLY A 461 -19.56 0.43 17.88
N ARG A 462 -19.20 0.87 19.07
CA ARG A 462 -18.70 2.23 19.34
C ARG A 462 -17.24 2.16 19.78
N GLY A 463 -16.44 3.11 19.29
CA GLY A 463 -15.13 3.43 19.83
C GLY A 463 -15.18 4.81 20.47
N ARG A 464 -14.86 4.97 21.77
CA ARG A 464 -14.94 6.26 22.46
C ARG A 464 -16.31 6.98 22.31
N CYS A 465 -17.42 6.25 22.41
CA CYS A 465 -18.76 6.78 22.17
C CYS A 465 -19.04 7.31 20.77
N GLN A 466 -18.28 6.88 19.77
CA GLN A 466 -18.32 7.34 18.39
C GLN A 466 -18.74 6.21 17.44
N LEU A 467 -19.43 6.58 16.36
CA LEU A 467 -19.75 5.72 15.23
C LEU A 467 -18.90 6.13 14.02
N VAL A 468 -18.67 5.22 13.10
CA VAL A 468 -17.92 5.47 11.87
C VAL A 468 -18.89 5.83 10.74
N LEU A 469 -18.62 6.90 10.01
CA LEU A 469 -19.33 7.27 8.80
C LEU A 469 -18.97 6.36 7.62
N ASP A 470 -19.95 6.06 6.77
CA ASP A 470 -19.76 5.31 5.54
C ASP A 470 -19.13 6.18 4.44
N LEU A 471 -17.81 6.32 4.47
CA LEU A 471 -17.06 7.07 3.47
C LEU A 471 -17.10 6.44 2.06
N GLY A 472 -17.68 5.26 1.90
CA GLY A 472 -18.01 4.68 0.59
C GLY A 472 -19.10 5.46 -0.15
N ARG A 473 -19.93 6.20 0.58
CA ARG A 473 -21.03 7.02 0.03
C ARG A 473 -20.51 8.39 -0.44
N GLU A 474 -20.86 8.78 -1.64
CA GLU A 474 -20.47 10.07 -2.21
C GLU A 474 -21.01 11.25 -1.41
N CYS A 475 -22.31 11.22 -1.02
CA CYS A 475 -22.93 12.27 -0.23
C CYS A 475 -22.25 12.53 1.13
N VAL A 476 -21.68 11.47 1.75
CA VAL A 476 -20.90 11.62 3.00
C VAL A 476 -19.60 12.35 2.73
N ARG A 477 -18.88 11.95 1.66
CA ARG A 477 -17.64 12.63 1.28
C ARG A 477 -17.88 14.09 0.88
N GLU A 478 -18.93 14.38 0.13
CA GLU A 478 -19.32 15.76 -0.25
C GLU A 478 -19.64 16.63 0.96
N TYR A 479 -20.28 16.08 1.98
CA TYR A 479 -20.55 16.81 3.23
C TYR A 479 -19.27 17.15 4.00
N LEU A 480 -18.30 16.23 4.01
CA LEU A 480 -17.06 16.38 4.77
C LEU A 480 -16.03 17.28 4.06
N TYR A 481 -16.12 17.45 2.74
CA TYR A 481 -15.18 18.20 1.91
C TYR A 481 -15.55 19.68 1.83
#